data_00479c63248faad1bb001bc9fc110113
#
_entry.id   00479c63248faad1bb001bc9fc110113
#
_cell.length_a   1.000
_cell.length_b   1.000
_cell.length_c   1.000
_cell.angle_alpha   90.00
_cell.angle_beta   90.00
_cell.angle_gamma   90.00
#
_symmetry.space_group_name_H-M   'P 1'
#
loop_
_entity.id
_entity.type
_entity.pdbx_description
1 polymer ?
#
loop_
_entity_poly.entity_id
_entity_poly.type
_entity_poly.pdbx_seq_one_letter_code
_entity_poly.pdbx_strand_id
1 'polypeptide(L)'
;SGTSRRSPVGRAIEAMLCGTGRPVLIEPPAVRTEQCEHVAIGWNESTEASRAIAMTWPWLINMGAVTILSSKKREAGAGALVEYLAWHGIDANVAFLDGKGDSVGEAMLNVCAEEDVGLLTVGGFSHARARELLFGGVTRHLLTHANIPTLMVH
;
A
#
# COMPACT_ATOMS: atom_id res chain seq x y z
N SER A 1 -14.55 -24.73 15.30
CA SER A 1 -13.22 -25.13 14.80
C SER A 1 -13.14 -24.85 13.30
N GLY A 2 -12.78 -23.62 12.91
CA GLY A 2 -12.62 -23.20 11.52
C GLY A 2 -11.18 -22.77 11.30
N THR A 3 -10.30 -23.70 10.90
CA THR A 3 -9.02 -23.40 10.31
C THR A 3 -9.28 -22.71 8.97
N SER A 4 -9.23 -21.38 8.97
CA SER A 4 -9.17 -20.59 7.74
C SER A 4 -7.89 -21.00 6.99
N ARG A 5 -8.02 -21.95 6.04
CA ARG A 5 -6.92 -22.35 5.15
C ARG A 5 -6.62 -21.14 4.28
N ARG A 6 -5.43 -20.57 4.46
CA ARG A 6 -4.91 -19.52 3.58
C ARG A 6 -4.95 -20.01 2.14
N SER A 7 -5.36 -19.15 1.22
CA SER A 7 -5.30 -19.49 -0.20
C SER A 7 -3.86 -19.80 -0.61
N PRO A 8 -3.62 -20.72 -1.56
CA PRO A 8 -2.28 -21.00 -2.08
C PRO A 8 -1.56 -19.73 -2.57
N VAL A 9 -2.30 -18.81 -3.18
CA VAL A 9 -1.81 -17.52 -3.67
C VAL A 9 -1.33 -16.63 -2.51
N GLY A 10 -2.11 -16.52 -1.43
CA GLY A 10 -1.70 -15.74 -0.26
C GLY A 10 -0.41 -16.25 0.38
N ARG A 11 -0.22 -17.58 0.45
CA ARG A 11 1.04 -18.18 0.95
C ARG A 11 2.22 -17.91 0.03
N ALA A 12 2.01 -17.94 -1.28
CA ALA A 12 3.06 -17.62 -2.25
C ALA A 12 3.50 -16.15 -2.13
N ILE A 13 2.55 -15.22 -2.01
CA ILE A 13 2.84 -13.79 -1.83
C ILE A 13 3.61 -13.55 -0.52
N GLU A 14 3.18 -14.18 0.59
CA GLU A 14 3.88 -14.11 1.87
C GLU A 14 5.34 -14.62 1.76
N ALA A 15 5.54 -15.78 1.13
CA ALA A 15 6.86 -16.34 0.93
C ALA A 15 7.75 -15.44 0.07
N MET A 16 7.20 -14.82 -0.96
CA MET A 16 7.93 -13.87 -1.79
C MET A 16 8.31 -12.60 -1.01
N LEU A 17 7.37 -11.99 -0.32
CA LEU A 17 7.61 -10.76 0.45
C LEU A 17 8.60 -10.98 1.58
N CYS A 18 8.34 -11.97 2.45
CA CYS A 18 9.16 -12.20 3.64
C CYS A 18 10.47 -12.94 3.34
N GLY A 19 10.50 -13.79 2.31
CA GLY A 19 11.64 -14.64 1.98
C GLY A 19 12.67 -13.98 1.09
N THR A 20 12.29 -13.00 0.28
CA THR A 20 13.21 -12.40 -0.70
C THR A 20 13.61 -10.96 -0.37
N GLY A 21 12.85 -10.27 0.50
CA GLY A 21 13.03 -8.84 0.76
C GLY A 21 12.79 -7.95 -0.47
N ARG A 22 12.14 -8.49 -1.52
CA ARG A 22 11.84 -7.77 -2.76
C ARG A 22 10.40 -7.29 -2.77
N PRO A 23 10.10 -6.19 -3.47
CA PRO A 23 8.73 -5.78 -3.69
C PRO A 23 7.97 -6.80 -4.53
N VAL A 24 6.70 -6.98 -4.24
CA VAL A 24 5.78 -7.81 -5.02
C VAL A 24 4.69 -6.94 -5.60
N LEU A 25 4.61 -6.88 -6.93
CA LEU A 25 3.52 -6.24 -7.64
C LEU A 25 2.40 -7.26 -7.84
N ILE A 26 1.23 -6.93 -7.37
CA ILE A 26 0.01 -7.72 -7.50
C ILE A 26 -0.89 -7.01 -8.49
N GLU A 27 -1.11 -7.64 -9.63
CA GLU A 27 -1.99 -7.12 -10.66
C GLU A 27 -3.37 -7.80 -10.61
N PRO A 28 -4.47 -7.03 -10.67
CA PRO A 28 -5.80 -7.61 -10.81
C PRO A 28 -5.96 -8.25 -12.19
N PRO A 29 -6.89 -9.22 -12.36
CA PRO A 29 -7.10 -9.93 -13.63
C PRO A 29 -7.48 -9.02 -14.80
N ALA A 30 -8.11 -7.88 -14.52
CA ALA A 30 -8.46 -6.86 -15.50
C ALA A 30 -7.65 -5.60 -15.20
N VAL A 31 -6.46 -5.51 -15.79
CA VAL A 31 -5.63 -4.30 -15.68
C VAL A 31 -6.15 -3.23 -16.64
N ARG A 32 -6.34 -2.02 -16.12
CA ARG A 32 -6.53 -0.85 -16.98
C ARG A 32 -5.16 -0.53 -17.60
N THR A 33 -5.06 -0.65 -18.93
CA THR A 33 -3.83 -0.41 -19.69
C THR A 33 -3.53 1.09 -19.90
N GLU A 34 -4.32 1.97 -19.32
CA GLU A 34 -4.09 3.42 -19.37
C GLU A 34 -2.85 3.76 -18.50
N GLN A 35 -2.13 4.79 -18.93
CA GLN A 35 -0.91 5.22 -18.25
C GLN A 35 -1.22 5.52 -16.78
N CYS A 36 -0.44 4.92 -15.88
CA CYS A 36 -0.52 5.22 -14.46
C CYS A 36 0.08 6.62 -14.24
N GLU A 37 -0.77 7.61 -14.04
CA GLU A 37 -0.35 8.99 -13.77
C GLU A 37 -0.53 9.38 -12.30
N HIS A 38 -1.19 8.52 -11.49
CA HIS A 38 -1.48 8.77 -10.09
C HIS A 38 -1.07 7.58 -9.23
N VAL A 39 -0.24 7.83 -8.21
CA VAL A 39 0.20 6.84 -7.21
C VAL A 39 -0.39 7.16 -5.85
N ALA A 40 -0.96 6.17 -5.18
CA ALA A 40 -1.31 6.27 -3.77
C ALA A 40 -0.27 5.54 -2.89
N ILE A 41 0.09 6.15 -1.78
CA ILE A 41 1.06 5.63 -0.80
C ILE A 41 0.35 5.36 0.53
N GLY A 42 0.25 4.11 0.95
CA GLY A 42 -0.20 3.77 2.29
C GLY A 42 0.87 4.09 3.34
N TRP A 43 0.63 5.11 4.17
CA TRP A 43 1.60 5.61 5.14
C TRP A 43 1.17 5.40 6.59
N ASN A 44 1.97 4.65 7.33
CA ASN A 44 1.74 4.36 8.74
C ASN A 44 3.00 4.54 9.61
N GLU A 45 4.01 5.26 9.10
CA GLU A 45 5.30 5.52 9.77
C GLU A 45 6.11 4.25 10.06
N SER A 46 5.79 3.12 9.44
CA SER A 46 6.57 1.89 9.60
C SER A 46 7.79 1.84 8.68
N THR A 47 8.74 0.98 9.03
CA THR A 47 9.91 0.69 8.18
C THR A 47 9.48 0.14 6.83
N GLU A 48 8.46 -0.71 6.81
CA GLU A 48 7.91 -1.31 5.59
C GLU A 48 7.29 -0.24 4.68
N ALA A 49 6.57 0.74 5.25
CA ALA A 49 6.03 1.87 4.48
C ALA A 49 7.15 2.75 3.91
N SER A 50 8.20 3.01 4.67
CA SER A 50 9.37 3.74 4.18
C SER A 50 10.09 2.99 3.05
N ARG A 51 10.23 1.67 3.17
CA ARG A 51 10.79 0.82 2.10
C ARG A 51 9.89 0.83 0.86
N ALA A 52 8.57 0.81 1.04
CA ALA A 52 7.63 0.87 -0.06
C ALA A 52 7.82 2.15 -0.88
N ILE A 53 7.99 3.30 -0.23
CA ILE A 53 8.30 4.57 -0.89
C ILE A 53 9.62 4.46 -1.68
N ALA A 54 10.69 3.97 -1.05
CA ALA A 54 11.99 3.83 -1.70
C ALA A 54 11.91 2.92 -2.94
N MET A 55 11.17 1.81 -2.86
CA MET A 55 11.00 0.89 -3.99
C MET A 55 10.09 1.44 -5.09
N THR A 56 9.16 2.35 -4.75
CA THR A 56 8.26 3.02 -5.72
C THR A 56 8.91 4.25 -6.35
N TRP A 57 10.06 4.68 -5.84
CA TRP A 57 10.72 5.93 -6.23
C TRP A 57 10.83 6.18 -7.74
N PRO A 58 11.20 5.18 -8.59
CA PRO A 58 11.31 5.38 -10.03
C PRO A 58 9.97 5.77 -10.69
N TRP A 59 8.85 5.36 -10.10
CA TRP A 59 7.53 5.78 -10.56
C TRP A 59 7.16 7.16 -10.00
N LEU A 60 7.40 7.42 -8.71
CA LEU A 60 7.02 8.68 -8.05
C LEU A 60 7.59 9.92 -8.75
N ILE A 61 8.83 9.87 -9.22
CA ILE A 61 9.49 11.01 -9.89
C ILE A 61 8.94 11.30 -11.28
N ASN A 62 8.16 10.37 -11.87
CA ASN A 62 7.59 10.49 -13.22
C ASN A 62 6.07 10.58 -13.22
N MET A 63 5.42 10.54 -12.03
CA MET A 63 3.97 10.59 -11.91
C MET A 63 3.46 12.02 -11.83
N GLY A 64 2.24 12.22 -12.36
CA GLY A 64 1.56 13.52 -12.34
C GLY A 64 0.95 13.86 -10.97
N ALA A 65 0.57 12.84 -10.19
CA ALA A 65 -0.07 13.02 -8.89
C ALA A 65 0.34 11.95 -7.87
N VAL A 66 0.44 12.35 -6.60
CA VAL A 66 0.72 11.44 -5.47
C VAL A 66 -0.24 11.74 -4.33
N THR A 67 -0.90 10.70 -3.79
CA THR A 67 -1.76 10.79 -2.62
C THR A 67 -1.23 9.92 -1.50
N ILE A 68 -0.98 10.51 -0.33
CA ILE A 68 -0.59 9.81 0.90
C ILE A 68 -1.85 9.41 1.65
N LEU A 69 -2.06 8.11 1.80
CA LEU A 69 -3.18 7.54 2.55
C LEU A 69 -2.72 7.26 4.00
N SER A 70 -3.24 8.01 4.96
CA SER A 70 -2.83 7.89 6.36
C SER A 70 -4.01 8.06 7.32
N SER A 71 -3.81 7.78 8.60
CA SER A 71 -4.81 8.07 9.62
C SER A 71 -4.62 9.48 10.18
N LYS A 72 -5.71 10.12 10.62
CA LYS A 72 -5.65 11.45 11.24
C LYS A 72 -4.72 11.50 12.47
N LYS A 73 -4.54 10.37 13.15
CA LYS A 73 -3.60 10.26 14.29
C LYS A 73 -2.13 10.41 13.90
N ARG A 74 -1.80 10.26 12.61
CA ARG A 74 -0.46 10.39 12.04
C ARG A 74 -0.32 11.60 11.13
N GLU A 75 -1.13 12.62 11.35
CA GLU A 75 -1.13 13.83 10.53
C GLU A 75 0.25 14.50 10.46
N ALA A 76 0.96 14.58 11.59
CA ALA A 76 2.30 15.16 11.62
C ALA A 76 3.30 14.36 10.78
N GLY A 77 3.29 13.03 10.87
CA GLY A 77 4.15 12.16 10.08
C GLY A 77 3.79 12.16 8.58
N ALA A 78 2.50 12.27 8.25
CA ALA A 78 2.06 12.43 6.87
C ALA A 78 2.52 13.79 6.31
N GLY A 79 2.41 14.87 7.10
CA GLY A 79 2.93 16.19 6.72
C GLY A 79 4.44 16.20 6.49
N ALA A 80 5.21 15.55 7.36
CA ALA A 80 6.66 15.40 7.17
C ALA A 80 7.01 14.63 5.89
N LEU A 81 6.19 13.63 5.52
CA LEU A 81 6.39 12.92 4.26
C LEU A 81 6.06 13.82 3.05
N VAL A 82 5.03 14.66 3.12
CA VAL A 82 4.74 15.65 2.06
C VAL A 82 5.94 16.57 1.85
N GLU A 83 6.51 17.13 2.93
CA GLU A 83 7.69 17.99 2.86
C GLU A 83 8.89 17.26 2.26
N TYR A 84 9.13 16.01 2.68
CA TYR A 84 10.21 15.20 2.13
C TYR A 84 10.06 14.98 0.61
N LEU A 85 8.85 14.64 0.14
CA LEU A 85 8.57 14.46 -1.28
C LEU A 85 8.73 15.78 -2.05
N ALA A 86 8.28 16.89 -1.48
CA ALA A 86 8.41 18.22 -2.08
C ALA A 86 9.87 18.63 -2.31
N TRP A 87 10.80 18.28 -1.40
CA TRP A 87 12.23 18.51 -1.59
C TRP A 87 12.80 17.78 -2.82
N HIS A 88 12.13 16.74 -3.27
CA HIS A 88 12.48 15.99 -4.48
C HIS A 88 11.63 16.38 -5.71
N GLY A 89 10.86 17.47 -5.59
CA GLY A 89 10.02 17.96 -6.69
C GLY A 89 8.74 17.15 -6.91
N ILE A 90 8.31 16.37 -5.91
CA ILE A 90 7.09 15.57 -5.97
C ILE A 90 6.01 16.25 -5.11
N ASP A 91 4.96 16.73 -5.77
CA ASP A 91 3.79 17.27 -5.09
C ASP A 91 2.88 16.14 -4.63
N ALA A 92 2.54 16.13 -3.34
CA ALA A 92 1.71 15.09 -2.75
C ALA A 92 0.61 15.68 -1.87
N ASN A 93 -0.58 15.08 -1.97
CA ASN A 93 -1.71 15.36 -1.10
C ASN A 93 -1.86 14.30 -0.01
N VAL A 94 -2.60 14.59 1.06
CA VAL A 94 -2.90 13.63 2.12
C VAL A 94 -4.40 13.38 2.16
N ALA A 95 -4.78 12.11 2.05
CA ALA A 95 -6.14 11.64 2.36
C ALA A 95 -6.13 10.89 3.70
N PHE A 96 -6.93 11.37 4.65
CA PHE A 96 -7.05 10.72 5.95
C PHE A 96 -8.13 9.65 5.93
N LEU A 97 -7.72 8.45 6.31
CA LEU A 97 -8.59 7.27 6.34
C LEU A 97 -9.19 7.08 7.72
N ASP A 98 -10.47 6.78 7.75
CA ASP A 98 -11.18 6.33 8.94
C ASP A 98 -11.28 4.80 8.98
N GLY A 99 -11.34 4.23 10.19
CA GLY A 99 -11.56 2.81 10.38
C GLY A 99 -10.42 2.07 11.08
N LYS A 100 -10.59 0.74 11.19
CA LYS A 100 -9.63 -0.19 11.79
C LYS A 100 -9.65 -1.53 11.03
N GLY A 101 -8.47 -2.16 10.90
CA GLY A 101 -8.36 -3.46 10.28
C GLY A 101 -8.82 -3.47 8.82
N ASP A 102 -9.75 -4.37 8.48
CA ASP A 102 -10.24 -4.53 7.10
C ASP A 102 -10.90 -3.26 6.55
N SER A 103 -11.54 -2.45 7.40
CA SER A 103 -12.19 -1.19 6.99
C SER A 103 -11.19 -0.12 6.53
N VAL A 104 -9.94 -0.16 6.98
CA VAL A 104 -8.87 0.72 6.46
C VAL A 104 -8.53 0.32 5.03
N GLY A 105 -8.43 -0.97 4.74
CA GLY A 105 -8.18 -1.47 3.38
C GLY A 105 -9.28 -1.06 2.40
N GLU A 106 -10.54 -1.13 2.84
CA GLU A 106 -11.70 -0.66 2.08
C GLU A 106 -11.63 0.85 1.84
N ALA A 107 -11.36 1.63 2.88
CA ALA A 107 -11.21 3.09 2.76
C ALA A 107 -10.07 3.47 1.79
N MET A 108 -8.94 2.75 1.82
CA MET A 108 -7.85 2.95 0.87
C MET A 108 -8.31 2.73 -0.57
N LEU A 109 -9.02 1.62 -0.85
CA LEU A 109 -9.51 1.32 -2.20
C LEU A 109 -10.58 2.30 -2.67
N ASN A 110 -11.43 2.80 -1.77
CA ASN A 110 -12.41 3.83 -2.09
C ASN A 110 -11.74 5.13 -2.53
N VAL A 111 -10.74 5.64 -1.78
CA VAL A 111 -9.97 6.82 -2.19
C VAL A 111 -9.25 6.57 -3.52
N CYS A 112 -8.66 5.39 -3.69
CA CYS A 112 -8.01 5.05 -4.97
C CYS A 112 -8.99 5.07 -6.16
N ALA A 113 -10.23 4.65 -5.95
CA ALA A 113 -11.26 4.68 -6.99
C ALA A 113 -11.76 6.11 -7.26
N GLU A 114 -11.96 6.92 -6.22
CA GLU A 114 -12.41 8.32 -6.33
C GLU A 114 -11.38 9.21 -7.03
N GLU A 115 -10.10 8.96 -6.81
CA GLU A 115 -9.00 9.75 -7.35
C GLU A 115 -8.37 9.14 -8.63
N ASP A 116 -8.95 8.07 -9.17
CA ASP A 116 -8.44 7.34 -10.37
C ASP A 116 -6.97 6.92 -10.24
N VAL A 117 -6.61 6.37 -9.08
CA VAL A 117 -5.25 5.91 -8.78
C VAL A 117 -4.89 4.72 -9.65
N GLY A 118 -3.75 4.78 -10.32
CA GLY A 118 -3.24 3.71 -11.18
C GLY A 118 -2.30 2.72 -10.49
N LEU A 119 -1.70 3.11 -9.35
CA LEU A 119 -0.82 2.25 -8.55
C LEU A 119 -1.00 2.56 -7.05
N LEU A 120 -1.32 1.54 -6.26
CA LEU A 120 -1.26 1.60 -4.81
C LEU A 120 0.04 0.99 -4.31
N THR A 121 0.82 1.71 -3.49
CA THR A 121 1.99 1.16 -2.82
C THR A 121 1.80 1.13 -1.31
N VAL A 122 2.11 -0.01 -0.69
CA VAL A 122 1.93 -0.22 0.74
C VAL A 122 3.08 -1.03 1.35
N GLY A 123 3.43 -0.70 2.60
CA GLY A 123 4.19 -1.61 3.44
C GLY A 123 3.29 -2.77 3.91
N GLY A 124 3.79 -3.98 3.83
CA GLY A 124 3.06 -5.17 4.27
C GLY A 124 3.83 -5.96 5.33
N PHE A 125 3.12 -6.72 6.17
CA PHE A 125 3.72 -7.70 7.10
C PHE A 125 4.70 -7.10 8.12
N SER A 126 4.29 -6.12 8.94
CA SER A 126 5.15 -5.63 10.02
C SER A 126 5.65 -6.79 10.91
N HIS A 127 6.93 -6.75 11.32
CA HIS A 127 7.61 -7.81 12.06
C HIS A 127 6.86 -8.33 13.31
N ALA A 128 6.08 -7.49 13.97
CA ALA A 128 5.31 -7.89 15.15
C ALA A 128 4.16 -8.87 14.80
N ARG A 129 3.66 -8.86 13.58
CA ARG A 129 2.55 -9.71 13.10
C ARG A 129 2.99 -10.88 12.24
N ALA A 130 4.18 -10.82 11.64
CA ALA A 130 4.74 -11.92 10.86
C ALA A 130 4.99 -13.17 11.72
N ARG A 131 5.30 -13.01 13.00
CA ARG A 131 5.50 -14.14 13.95
C ARG A 131 4.22 -14.91 14.26
N GLU A 132 3.06 -14.30 14.11
CA GLU A 132 1.75 -14.94 14.35
C GLU A 132 1.11 -15.53 13.11
N LEU A 133 1.81 -15.49 11.95
CA LEU A 133 1.35 -16.04 10.67
C LEU A 133 -0.01 -15.49 10.22
N LEU A 134 -0.37 -14.27 10.60
CA LEU A 134 -1.64 -13.66 10.25
C LEU A 134 -1.41 -12.42 9.38
N PHE A 135 -1.99 -12.42 8.18
CA PHE A 135 -2.14 -11.19 7.40
C PHE A 135 -2.83 -10.13 8.27
N GLY A 136 -2.24 -8.94 8.37
CA GLY A 136 -2.99 -7.80 8.93
C GLY A 136 -4.26 -7.57 8.12
N GLY A 137 -5.33 -7.08 8.75
CA GLY A 137 -6.61 -6.87 8.09
C GLY A 137 -6.50 -6.08 6.77
N VAL A 138 -5.68 -5.03 6.76
CA VAL A 138 -5.41 -4.21 5.55
C VAL A 138 -4.80 -5.06 4.43
N THR A 139 -3.70 -5.76 4.69
CA THR A 139 -3.03 -6.60 3.67
C THR A 139 -3.98 -7.66 3.11
N ARG A 140 -4.73 -8.34 3.97
CA ARG A 140 -5.70 -9.35 3.55
C ARG A 140 -6.80 -8.74 2.70
N HIS A 141 -7.31 -7.58 3.08
CA HIS A 141 -8.36 -6.89 2.34
C HIS A 141 -7.86 -6.50 0.94
N LEU A 142 -6.68 -5.89 0.84
CA LEU A 142 -6.07 -5.51 -0.44
C LEU A 142 -5.84 -6.74 -1.34
N LEU A 143 -5.32 -7.84 -0.80
CA LEU A 143 -5.08 -9.08 -1.57
C LEU A 143 -6.36 -9.70 -2.14
N THR A 144 -7.52 -9.43 -1.55
CA THR A 144 -8.80 -10.02 -1.95
C THR A 144 -9.67 -9.09 -2.79
N HIS A 145 -9.54 -7.78 -2.60
CA HIS A 145 -10.48 -6.80 -3.15
C HIS A 145 -9.83 -5.73 -4.03
N ALA A 146 -8.49 -5.63 -4.06
CA ALA A 146 -7.85 -4.62 -4.90
C ALA A 146 -8.15 -4.88 -6.38
N ASN A 147 -8.65 -3.85 -7.04
CA ASN A 147 -8.95 -3.82 -8.47
C ASN A 147 -7.95 -2.95 -9.25
N ILE A 148 -6.89 -2.52 -8.60
CA ILE A 148 -5.78 -1.74 -9.15
C ILE A 148 -4.46 -2.44 -8.84
N PRO A 149 -3.40 -2.24 -9.64
CA PRO A 149 -2.05 -2.70 -9.33
C PRO A 149 -1.64 -2.26 -7.93
N THR A 150 -1.17 -3.21 -7.13
CA THR A 150 -0.76 -2.95 -5.74
C THR A 150 0.65 -3.45 -5.52
N LEU A 151 1.58 -2.54 -5.23
CA LEU A 151 2.96 -2.86 -4.87
C LEU A 151 3.06 -3.03 -3.36
N MET A 152 3.44 -4.22 -2.91
CA MET A 152 3.67 -4.53 -1.51
C MET A 152 5.15 -4.72 -1.21
N VAL A 153 5.60 -4.18 -0.08
CA VAL A 153 7.00 -4.26 0.37
C VAL A 153 7.04 -4.65 1.85
N HIS A 154 7.96 -5.55 2.20
CA HIS A 154 8.21 -5.99 3.59
C HIS A 154 9.51 -5.43 4.14
#